data_b4a049382449b04f3cf3b3e11cbfeb54
#
_entry.id   b4a049382449b04f3cf3b3e11cbfeb54
#
_cell.length_a   1.000
_cell.length_b   1.000
_cell.length_c   1.000
_cell.angle_alpha   90.00
_cell.angle_beta   90.00
_cell.angle_gamma   90.00
#
_symmetry.space_group_name_H-M   'P 1'
#
loop_
_entity.id
_entity.type
_entity.pdbx_description
1 polymer ?
#
loop_
_entity_poly.entity_id
_entity_poly.type
_entity_poly.pdbx_seq_one_letter_code
_entity_poly.pdbx_strand_id
1 'polypeptide(L)'
;MQSCFDEVKKNFGFGCMRLPMKGKEVDFEETSKMVDMFLANGFNYFDTAHGYLDGQSEIALKKCLTFRYPREAYILTNKLSGHYIEKNEDIRPFFQKQLEACGVDYFDFYLMHAQNKDLFAKYKQMHAYETVMELRDEGKIRHFGISFHDKAEVLDQILTEYPQIEVVQIQFNYVDYEDTSVESRKCYEVCCKHGKPVIVMEPVKGGSLVNLPEDAQKVLDGLHGGSNASYAIRFAASFPGIRMVLSGMGSTEMMADNCGFMKDFQPLNEEERMAIARVCAIFRGQGLIPCTGCRYCTEVCPQGIPIPDLFACMNTKKQFHDWNSDYYYQDVRTKNAAKASDCLKCGQCEDICPQHLNIRDLLEDVAKVFEK
;
A
#
# COMPACT_ATOMS: atom_id res chain seq x y z
N MET A 1 13.52 19.90 -17.73
CA MET A 1 13.96 19.13 -16.56
C MET A 1 13.71 17.67 -16.85
N GLN A 2 14.67 16.81 -16.57
CA GLN A 2 14.55 15.36 -16.69
C GLN A 2 13.47 14.89 -15.70
N SER A 3 12.56 14.01 -16.11
CA SER A 3 11.54 13.47 -15.21
C SER A 3 12.16 12.45 -14.28
N CYS A 4 11.77 12.43 -12.99
CA CYS A 4 12.22 11.38 -12.07
C CYS A 4 11.80 9.95 -12.49
N PHE A 5 10.96 9.82 -13.53
CA PHE A 5 10.51 8.55 -14.11
C PHE A 5 11.13 8.20 -15.45
N ASP A 6 12.18 8.90 -15.92
CA ASP A 6 12.77 8.65 -17.24
C ASP A 6 13.41 7.25 -17.38
N GLU A 7 13.89 6.66 -16.29
CA GLU A 7 14.44 5.30 -16.25
C GLU A 7 13.36 4.22 -16.00
N VAL A 8 12.13 4.62 -15.68
CA VAL A 8 11.00 3.72 -15.47
C VAL A 8 10.40 3.31 -16.82
N LYS A 9 10.42 2.02 -17.12
CA LYS A 9 10.02 1.51 -18.44
C LYS A 9 8.53 1.58 -18.71
N LYS A 10 7.71 1.31 -17.67
CA LYS A 10 6.23 1.28 -17.76
C LYS A 10 5.62 1.72 -16.44
N ASN A 11 4.38 2.19 -16.47
CA ASN A 11 3.64 2.76 -15.33
C ASN A 11 3.08 1.73 -14.33
N PHE A 12 3.73 0.57 -14.18
CA PHE A 12 3.31 -0.49 -13.27
C PHE A 12 4.49 -1.00 -12.45
N GLY A 13 4.30 -1.16 -11.13
CA GLY A 13 5.33 -1.53 -10.18
C GLY A 13 4.96 -2.71 -9.29
N PHE A 14 5.97 -3.47 -8.88
CA PHE A 14 5.83 -4.58 -7.95
C PHE A 14 5.96 -4.08 -6.51
N GLY A 15 4.83 -4.00 -5.79
CA GLY A 15 4.79 -3.71 -4.36
C GLY A 15 5.13 -4.95 -3.54
N CYS A 16 6.26 -4.93 -2.83
CA CYS A 16 6.82 -6.09 -2.15
C CYS A 16 6.34 -6.28 -0.69
N MET A 17 5.21 -5.70 -0.33
CA MET A 17 4.58 -5.88 0.98
C MET A 17 3.87 -7.24 1.13
N ARG A 18 3.50 -7.90 0.02
CA ARG A 18 2.66 -9.11 0.00
C ARG A 18 3.32 -10.24 -0.79
N LEU A 19 4.63 -10.42 -0.60
CA LEU A 19 5.36 -11.53 -1.23
C LEU A 19 4.82 -12.89 -0.78
N PRO A 20 4.92 -13.94 -1.61
CA PRO A 20 4.47 -15.28 -1.25
C PRO A 20 5.21 -15.81 -0.03
N MET A 21 4.49 -16.52 0.84
CA MET A 21 5.00 -17.01 2.12
C MET A 21 4.91 -18.54 2.20
N LYS A 22 5.97 -19.17 2.75
CA LYS A 22 5.97 -20.56 3.23
C LYS A 22 6.01 -20.56 4.77
N GLY A 23 4.85 -20.68 5.39
CA GLY A 23 4.72 -20.50 6.83
C GLY A 23 5.00 -19.05 7.25
N LYS A 24 6.07 -18.80 8.00
CA LYS A 24 6.48 -17.46 8.44
C LYS A 24 7.61 -16.85 7.61
N GLU A 25 8.11 -17.54 6.62
CA GLU A 25 9.22 -17.09 5.78
C GLU A 25 8.76 -16.80 4.36
N VAL A 26 9.42 -15.84 3.69
CA VAL A 26 9.17 -15.55 2.28
C VAL A 26 9.57 -16.76 1.43
N ASP A 27 8.69 -17.16 0.51
CA ASP A 27 9.01 -18.14 -0.52
C ASP A 27 9.91 -17.51 -1.59
N PHE A 28 11.23 -17.65 -1.40
CA PHE A 28 12.23 -17.09 -2.33
C PHE A 28 12.17 -17.73 -3.72
N GLU A 29 11.74 -18.99 -3.84
CA GLU A 29 11.63 -19.66 -5.13
C GLU A 29 10.50 -19.05 -5.94
N GLU A 30 9.32 -18.94 -5.34
CA GLU A 30 8.16 -18.32 -5.98
C GLU A 30 8.40 -16.84 -6.24
N THR A 31 8.95 -16.11 -5.27
CA THR A 31 9.31 -14.69 -5.44
C THR A 31 10.29 -14.49 -6.60
N SER A 32 11.29 -15.40 -6.77
CA SER A 32 12.23 -15.33 -7.88
C SER A 32 11.55 -15.50 -9.24
N LYS A 33 10.63 -16.46 -9.36
CA LYS A 33 9.82 -16.65 -10.59
C LYS A 33 8.99 -15.40 -10.90
N MET A 34 8.40 -14.78 -9.89
CA MET A 34 7.62 -13.54 -10.04
C MET A 34 8.51 -12.38 -10.52
N VAL A 35 9.70 -12.20 -9.92
CA VAL A 35 10.68 -11.19 -10.35
C VAL A 35 11.08 -11.41 -11.81
N ASP A 36 11.40 -12.66 -12.19
CA ASP A 36 11.78 -13.03 -13.56
C ASP A 36 10.66 -12.68 -14.54
N MET A 37 9.42 -13.05 -14.21
CA MET A 37 8.24 -12.76 -15.03
C MET A 37 8.00 -11.26 -15.17
N PHE A 38 8.13 -10.49 -14.10
CA PHE A 38 7.95 -9.03 -14.09
C PHE A 38 8.93 -8.34 -15.02
N LEU A 39 10.23 -8.64 -14.88
CA LEU A 39 11.28 -8.07 -15.72
C LEU A 39 11.16 -8.52 -17.19
N ALA A 40 10.82 -9.80 -17.44
CA ALA A 40 10.62 -10.33 -18.79
C ALA A 40 9.45 -9.65 -19.52
N ASN A 41 8.42 -9.17 -18.81
CA ASN A 41 7.32 -8.39 -19.39
C ASN A 41 7.66 -6.89 -19.61
N GLY A 42 8.90 -6.49 -19.32
CA GLY A 42 9.40 -5.14 -19.57
C GLY A 42 9.08 -4.12 -18.48
N PHE A 43 8.69 -4.58 -17.29
CA PHE A 43 8.56 -3.74 -16.10
C PHE A 43 9.88 -3.73 -15.32
N ASN A 44 10.10 -2.68 -14.50
CA ASN A 44 11.36 -2.59 -13.76
C ASN A 44 11.26 -1.89 -12.41
N TYR A 45 10.08 -1.53 -11.92
CA TYR A 45 9.91 -0.78 -10.67
C TYR A 45 9.50 -1.69 -9.51
N PHE A 46 10.31 -1.68 -8.42
CA PHE A 46 10.08 -2.44 -7.19
C PHE A 46 9.97 -1.48 -6.01
N ASP A 47 8.97 -1.71 -5.14
CA ASP A 47 8.72 -0.89 -3.95
C ASP A 47 8.75 -1.75 -2.69
N THR A 48 9.59 -1.35 -1.71
CA THR A 48 9.68 -1.99 -0.40
C THR A 48 9.71 -0.97 0.74
N ALA A 49 9.73 -1.46 1.96
CA ALA A 49 10.01 -0.73 3.18
C ALA A 49 10.56 -1.69 4.25
N HIS A 50 11.32 -1.17 5.21
CA HIS A 50 11.96 -1.98 6.24
C HIS A 50 11.01 -2.85 7.06
N GLY A 51 9.81 -2.33 7.40
CA GLY A 51 8.81 -3.07 8.16
C GLY A 51 8.02 -4.12 7.36
N TYR A 52 8.19 -4.20 6.04
CA TYR A 52 7.40 -5.14 5.24
C TYR A 52 7.82 -6.58 5.52
N LEU A 53 6.82 -7.41 5.91
CA LEU A 53 7.03 -8.82 6.26
C LEU A 53 8.09 -8.98 7.36
N ASP A 54 8.06 -8.15 8.39
CA ASP A 54 9.03 -8.14 9.50
C ASP A 54 10.49 -8.03 9.04
N GLY A 55 10.74 -7.17 8.04
CA GLY A 55 12.06 -6.95 7.43
C GLY A 55 12.45 -7.98 6.36
N GLN A 56 11.63 -9.00 6.12
CA GLN A 56 11.96 -10.04 5.13
C GLN A 56 11.84 -9.56 3.68
N SER A 57 11.06 -8.50 3.40
CA SER A 57 10.91 -7.96 2.06
C SER A 57 12.22 -7.46 1.47
N GLU A 58 13.02 -6.71 2.23
CA GLU A 58 14.35 -6.25 1.81
C GLU A 58 15.30 -7.42 1.52
N ILE A 59 15.32 -8.42 2.41
CA ILE A 59 16.13 -9.64 2.27
C ILE A 59 15.68 -10.46 1.04
N ALA A 60 14.38 -10.52 0.78
CA ALA A 60 13.83 -11.19 -0.39
C ALA A 60 14.27 -10.50 -1.68
N LEU A 61 14.21 -9.17 -1.73
CA LEU A 61 14.70 -8.42 -2.88
C LEU A 61 16.21 -8.60 -3.08
N LYS A 62 16.99 -8.68 -2.00
CA LYS A 62 18.43 -9.01 -2.12
C LYS A 62 18.64 -10.35 -2.81
N LYS A 63 17.94 -11.40 -2.37
CA LYS A 63 18.10 -12.77 -2.89
C LYS A 63 17.49 -12.96 -4.28
N CYS A 64 16.29 -12.40 -4.50
CA CYS A 64 15.50 -12.68 -5.68
C CYS A 64 15.70 -11.67 -6.82
N LEU A 65 16.20 -10.47 -6.53
CA LEU A 65 16.39 -9.39 -7.50
C LEU A 65 17.84 -8.94 -7.57
N THR A 66 18.35 -8.25 -6.52
CA THR A 66 19.59 -7.45 -6.65
C THR A 66 20.85 -8.30 -6.82
N PHE A 67 20.89 -9.54 -6.31
CA PHE A 67 22.00 -10.49 -6.52
C PHE A 67 21.89 -11.28 -7.82
N ARG A 68 20.77 -11.16 -8.54
CA ARG A 68 20.50 -11.93 -9.76
C ARG A 68 20.54 -11.09 -11.03
N TYR A 69 20.30 -9.79 -10.90
CA TYR A 69 20.19 -8.88 -12.03
C TYR A 69 21.17 -7.70 -11.90
N PRO A 70 21.69 -7.17 -13.00
CA PRO A 70 22.53 -5.97 -12.97
C PRO A 70 21.72 -4.77 -12.47
N ARG A 71 22.41 -3.80 -11.83
CA ARG A 71 21.77 -2.67 -11.13
C ARG A 71 20.87 -1.83 -12.04
N GLU A 72 21.20 -1.73 -13.30
CA GLU A 72 20.48 -0.96 -14.33
C GLU A 72 19.20 -1.65 -14.81
N ALA A 73 19.00 -2.90 -14.44
CA ALA A 73 17.82 -3.66 -14.86
C ALA A 73 16.54 -3.27 -14.08
N TYR A 74 16.69 -2.65 -12.91
CA TYR A 74 15.59 -2.38 -12.00
C TYR A 74 15.70 -1.01 -11.33
N ILE A 75 14.54 -0.50 -10.95
CA ILE A 75 14.34 0.67 -10.09
C ILE A 75 13.91 0.17 -8.72
N LEU A 76 14.59 0.61 -7.66
CA LEU A 76 14.31 0.19 -6.29
C LEU A 76 13.92 1.37 -5.43
N THR A 77 12.71 1.30 -4.87
CA THR A 77 12.19 2.25 -3.90
C THR A 77 12.24 1.66 -2.49
N ASN A 78 12.77 2.44 -1.54
CA ASN A 78 12.68 2.15 -0.11
C ASN A 78 12.21 3.38 0.66
N LYS A 79 12.01 3.27 1.98
CA LYS A 79 11.34 4.31 2.77
C LYS A 79 12.00 4.53 4.13
N LEU A 80 12.07 5.79 4.57
CA LEU A 80 12.44 6.15 5.93
C LEU A 80 11.21 5.97 6.84
N SER A 81 11.18 4.89 7.62
CA SER A 81 10.05 4.56 8.49
C SER A 81 10.27 5.08 9.91
N GLY A 82 9.38 5.97 10.37
CA GLY A 82 9.51 6.73 11.61
C GLY A 82 9.52 5.90 12.90
N HIS A 83 9.08 4.65 12.85
CA HIS A 83 9.11 3.75 14.01
C HIS A 83 10.51 3.23 14.37
N TYR A 84 11.45 3.30 13.43
CA TYR A 84 12.82 2.80 13.60
C TYR A 84 13.84 3.89 13.93
N ILE A 85 13.37 5.15 14.05
CA ILE A 85 14.22 6.30 14.35
C ILE A 85 13.58 7.16 15.44
N GLU A 86 14.38 7.64 16.39
CA GLU A 86 13.93 8.52 17.46
C GLU A 86 14.56 9.91 17.37
N LYS A 87 15.73 10.01 16.75
CA LYS A 87 16.52 11.25 16.60
C LYS A 87 17.26 11.26 15.26
N ASN A 88 17.79 12.42 14.88
CA ASN A 88 18.46 12.61 13.61
C ASN A 88 19.61 11.63 13.38
N GLU A 89 20.43 11.38 14.42
CA GLU A 89 21.61 10.50 14.34
C GLU A 89 21.25 9.04 14.00
N ASP A 90 19.99 8.61 14.17
CA ASP A 90 19.55 7.26 13.84
C ASP A 90 19.33 7.09 12.33
N ILE A 91 19.12 8.18 11.57
CA ILE A 91 18.69 8.15 10.16
C ILE A 91 19.76 7.51 9.28
N ARG A 92 21.01 7.97 9.35
CA ARG A 92 22.09 7.45 8.50
C ARG A 92 22.43 5.99 8.80
N PRO A 93 22.57 5.53 10.07
CA PRO A 93 22.73 4.11 10.38
C PRO A 93 21.56 3.25 9.91
N PHE A 94 20.32 3.73 10.06
CA PHE A 94 19.12 3.03 9.57
C PHE A 94 19.14 2.91 8.05
N PHE A 95 19.43 3.99 7.34
CA PHE A 95 19.57 3.99 5.87
C PHE A 95 20.65 3.01 5.40
N GLN A 96 21.83 2.99 6.06
CA GLN A 96 22.90 2.07 5.75
C GLN A 96 22.47 0.60 5.93
N LYS A 97 21.75 0.29 7.02
CA LYS A 97 21.17 -1.04 7.27
C LYS A 97 20.23 -1.47 6.14
N GLN A 98 19.42 -0.55 5.60
CA GLN A 98 18.52 -0.84 4.48
C GLN A 98 19.30 -1.12 3.17
N LEU A 99 20.36 -0.36 2.87
CA LEU A 99 21.24 -0.64 1.75
C LEU A 99 21.84 -2.06 1.83
N GLU A 100 22.34 -2.44 3.00
CA GLU A 100 22.91 -3.77 3.26
C GLU A 100 21.85 -4.87 3.14
N ALA A 101 20.64 -4.65 3.69
CA ALA A 101 19.52 -5.58 3.63
C ALA A 101 19.05 -5.81 2.18
N CYS A 102 19.02 -4.77 1.37
CA CYS A 102 18.68 -4.85 -0.06
C CYS A 102 19.85 -5.26 -0.96
N GLY A 103 21.09 -5.16 -0.47
CA GLY A 103 22.32 -5.47 -1.23
C GLY A 103 22.57 -4.49 -2.37
N VAL A 104 22.40 -3.20 -2.12
CA VAL A 104 22.59 -2.11 -3.10
C VAL A 104 23.41 -0.97 -2.49
N ASP A 105 24.01 -0.11 -3.35
CA ASP A 105 24.80 1.05 -2.94
C ASP A 105 24.01 2.34 -2.91
N TYR A 106 22.83 2.37 -3.53
CA TYR A 106 21.89 3.50 -3.57
C TYR A 106 20.46 3.03 -3.84
N PHE A 107 19.47 3.86 -3.45
CA PHE A 107 18.08 3.71 -3.87
C PHE A 107 17.73 4.69 -4.99
N ASP A 108 16.90 4.24 -5.96
CA ASP A 108 16.41 5.15 -7.01
C ASP A 108 15.39 6.11 -6.46
N PHE A 109 14.47 5.62 -5.63
CA PHE A 109 13.52 6.45 -4.87
C PHE A 109 13.64 6.16 -3.38
N TYR A 110 13.61 7.22 -2.58
CA TYR A 110 13.56 7.09 -1.14
C TYR A 110 12.47 8.01 -0.58
N LEU A 111 11.48 7.40 0.11
CA LEU A 111 10.28 8.12 0.53
C LEU A 111 10.27 8.30 2.04
N MET A 112 9.87 9.49 2.52
CA MET A 112 9.48 9.66 3.92
C MET A 112 8.19 8.86 4.13
N HIS A 113 8.26 7.78 4.93
CA HIS A 113 7.21 6.77 5.03
C HIS A 113 5.99 7.25 5.80
N ALA A 114 4.79 6.92 5.29
CA ALA A 114 3.50 7.06 5.96
C ALA A 114 3.22 8.46 6.54
N GLN A 115 3.56 9.51 5.77
CA GLN A 115 3.40 10.89 6.22
C GLN A 115 1.95 11.19 6.59
N ASN A 116 1.77 11.67 7.80
CA ASN A 116 0.60 12.30 8.34
C ASN A 116 1.04 13.54 9.15
N LYS A 117 0.11 14.27 9.71
CA LYS A 117 0.37 15.49 10.49
C LYS A 117 1.42 15.29 11.60
N ASP A 118 1.31 14.19 12.35
CA ASP A 118 2.17 13.93 13.52
C ASP A 118 3.58 13.49 13.08
N LEU A 119 3.67 12.58 12.11
CA LEU A 119 4.96 12.16 11.54
C LEU A 119 5.65 13.33 10.82
N PHE A 120 4.91 14.19 10.14
CA PHE A 120 5.46 15.39 9.55
C PHE A 120 6.11 16.28 10.60
N ALA A 121 5.42 16.55 11.73
CA ALA A 121 5.95 17.34 12.83
C ALA A 121 7.20 16.68 13.45
N LYS A 122 7.16 15.35 13.69
CA LYS A 122 8.31 14.57 14.19
C LYS A 122 9.52 14.69 13.27
N TYR A 123 9.34 14.46 11.97
CA TYR A 123 10.44 14.49 11.00
C TYR A 123 11.03 15.91 10.86
N LYS A 124 10.21 16.96 10.93
CA LYS A 124 10.71 18.33 10.95
C LYS A 124 11.56 18.59 12.18
N GLN A 125 11.08 18.21 13.37
CA GLN A 125 11.82 18.39 14.62
C GLN A 125 13.19 17.67 14.60
N MET A 126 13.24 16.52 13.90
CA MET A 126 14.45 15.72 13.77
C MET A 126 15.35 16.16 12.59
N HIS A 127 14.98 17.18 11.83
CA HIS A 127 15.67 17.55 10.58
C HIS A 127 15.83 16.38 9.60
N ALA A 128 14.84 15.48 9.56
CA ALA A 128 14.92 14.26 8.76
C ALA A 128 14.86 14.53 7.26
N TYR A 129 14.11 15.53 6.83
CA TYR A 129 14.03 15.97 5.43
C TYR A 129 15.40 16.44 4.92
N GLU A 130 16.07 17.26 5.74
CA GLU A 130 17.40 17.80 5.43
C GLU A 130 18.42 16.66 5.29
N THR A 131 18.43 15.71 6.23
CA THR A 131 19.34 14.54 6.19
C THR A 131 19.09 13.65 4.97
N VAL A 132 17.82 13.45 4.58
CA VAL A 132 17.51 12.65 3.37
C VAL A 132 17.91 13.41 2.11
N MET A 133 17.77 14.74 2.07
CA MET A 133 18.27 15.55 0.96
C MET A 133 19.81 15.52 0.86
N GLU A 134 20.53 15.53 2.00
CA GLU A 134 21.98 15.31 2.03
C GLU A 134 22.38 13.94 1.43
N LEU A 135 21.67 12.86 1.81
CA LEU A 135 21.89 11.53 1.24
C LEU A 135 21.66 11.50 -0.29
N ARG A 136 20.69 12.30 -0.77
CA ARG A 136 20.49 12.49 -2.22
C ARG A 136 21.69 13.21 -2.85
N ASP A 137 22.15 14.29 -2.24
CA ASP A 137 23.28 15.08 -2.76
C ASP A 137 24.61 14.28 -2.73
N GLU A 138 24.73 13.30 -1.82
CA GLU A 138 25.80 12.31 -1.76
C GLU A 138 25.66 11.20 -2.84
N GLY A 139 24.59 11.18 -3.62
CA GLY A 139 24.32 10.16 -4.64
C GLY A 139 23.83 8.81 -4.07
N LYS A 140 23.44 8.76 -2.80
CA LYS A 140 22.88 7.56 -2.16
C LYS A 140 21.38 7.39 -2.42
N ILE A 141 20.72 8.45 -2.82
CA ILE A 141 19.33 8.51 -3.25
C ILE A 141 19.29 9.28 -4.56
N ARG A 142 18.58 8.78 -5.57
CA ARG A 142 18.42 9.51 -6.85
C ARG A 142 17.26 10.48 -6.77
N HIS A 143 16.11 10.02 -6.25
CA HIS A 143 14.87 10.79 -6.17
C HIS A 143 14.28 10.74 -4.78
N PHE A 144 13.91 11.90 -4.27
CA PHE A 144 13.34 12.09 -2.95
C PHE A 144 11.83 12.29 -3.02
N GLY A 145 11.08 11.56 -2.19
CA GLY A 145 9.63 11.67 -2.15
C GLY A 145 9.02 11.40 -0.78
N ILE A 146 7.70 11.28 -0.77
CA ILE A 146 6.91 10.91 0.42
C ILE A 146 5.88 9.84 0.08
N SER A 147 5.53 8.96 1.03
CA SER A 147 4.28 8.24 1.04
C SER A 147 3.33 8.86 2.06
N PHE A 148 2.07 9.07 1.68
CA PHE A 148 1.16 9.95 2.39
C PHE A 148 -0.15 9.24 2.78
N HIS A 149 -0.59 9.46 4.05
CA HIS A 149 -1.77 8.85 4.64
C HIS A 149 -2.53 9.81 5.56
N ASP A 150 -2.95 10.96 5.03
CA ASP A 150 -3.72 11.96 5.79
C ASP A 150 -4.64 12.76 4.84
N LYS A 151 -5.21 13.85 5.32
CA LYS A 151 -6.06 14.77 4.56
C LYS A 151 -5.27 15.61 3.57
N ALA A 152 -5.93 15.99 2.49
CA ALA A 152 -5.34 16.78 1.42
C ALA A 152 -4.74 18.11 1.89
N GLU A 153 -5.29 18.73 2.95
CA GLU A 153 -4.76 19.94 3.55
C GLU A 153 -3.34 19.76 4.12
N VAL A 154 -3.11 18.61 4.78
CA VAL A 154 -1.78 18.26 5.32
C VAL A 154 -0.79 18.02 4.18
N LEU A 155 -1.22 17.37 3.10
CA LEU A 155 -0.38 17.19 1.92
C LEU A 155 0.00 18.51 1.27
N ASP A 156 -0.96 19.44 1.14
CA ASP A 156 -0.72 20.79 0.58
C ASP A 156 0.29 21.56 1.43
N GLN A 157 0.19 21.45 2.75
CA GLN A 157 1.18 22.03 3.68
C GLN A 157 2.57 21.43 3.46
N ILE A 158 2.70 20.10 3.45
CA ILE A 158 4.00 19.42 3.27
C ILE A 158 4.66 19.86 1.96
N LEU A 159 3.92 19.84 0.85
CA LEU A 159 4.45 20.18 -0.47
C LEU A 159 4.78 21.69 -0.62
N THR A 160 4.11 22.53 0.15
CA THR A 160 4.42 23.97 0.25
C THR A 160 5.71 24.21 1.02
N GLU A 161 5.88 23.54 2.17
CA GLU A 161 7.07 23.71 3.02
C GLU A 161 8.31 23.03 2.44
N TYR A 162 8.15 21.89 1.73
CA TYR A 162 9.22 21.11 1.11
C TYR A 162 9.02 20.94 -0.41
N PRO A 163 9.15 22.02 -1.19
CA PRO A 163 8.98 21.96 -2.64
C PRO A 163 10.02 21.09 -3.36
N GLN A 164 11.09 20.67 -2.65
CA GLN A 164 12.12 19.74 -3.15
C GLN A 164 11.62 18.28 -3.26
N ILE A 165 10.48 17.93 -2.66
CA ILE A 165 9.83 16.64 -2.86
C ILE A 165 9.54 16.47 -4.34
N GLU A 166 10.04 15.38 -4.93
CA GLU A 166 9.95 15.11 -6.38
C GLU A 166 8.73 14.25 -6.75
N VAL A 167 8.27 13.40 -5.81
CA VAL A 167 7.20 12.43 -6.06
C VAL A 167 6.38 12.18 -4.80
N VAL A 168 5.10 11.90 -4.98
CA VAL A 168 4.17 11.58 -3.88
C VAL A 168 3.52 10.24 -4.11
N GLN A 169 3.61 9.33 -3.13
CA GLN A 169 2.87 8.07 -3.11
C GLN A 169 1.59 8.25 -2.31
N ILE A 170 0.42 8.04 -2.92
CA ILE A 170 -0.89 8.17 -2.29
C ILE A 170 -1.73 6.91 -2.45
N GLN A 171 -2.65 6.70 -1.53
CA GLN A 171 -3.72 5.71 -1.66
C GLN A 171 -4.72 6.17 -2.72
N PHE A 172 -4.96 5.33 -3.74
CA PHE A 172 -5.84 5.71 -4.84
C PHE A 172 -6.49 4.48 -5.49
N ASN A 173 -7.80 4.38 -5.38
CA ASN A 173 -8.63 3.37 -6.04
C ASN A 173 -10.05 3.92 -6.22
N TYR A 174 -10.89 3.21 -6.98
CA TYR A 174 -12.21 3.72 -7.36
C TYR A 174 -13.20 3.82 -6.18
N VAL A 175 -13.01 3.08 -5.08
CA VAL A 175 -13.88 3.18 -3.88
C VAL A 175 -13.46 4.37 -3.02
N ASP A 176 -12.14 4.55 -2.84
CA ASP A 176 -11.59 5.62 -2.01
C ASP A 176 -11.56 6.98 -2.72
N TYR A 177 -11.79 7.00 -4.04
CA TYR A 177 -11.69 8.21 -4.86
C TYR A 177 -12.55 9.36 -4.32
N GLU A 178 -13.82 9.09 -3.97
CA GLU A 178 -14.73 10.06 -3.36
C GLU A 178 -14.94 9.84 -1.85
N ASP A 179 -14.16 8.96 -1.23
CA ASP A 179 -14.26 8.72 0.21
C ASP A 179 -13.72 9.92 1.00
N THR A 180 -14.53 10.39 1.97
CA THR A 180 -14.21 11.58 2.76
C THR A 180 -13.17 11.31 3.86
N SER A 181 -12.92 10.05 4.20
CA SER A 181 -11.90 9.68 5.19
C SER A 181 -10.51 9.58 4.56
N VAL A 182 -10.40 9.06 3.35
CA VAL A 182 -9.12 8.91 2.63
C VAL A 182 -8.79 10.13 1.76
N GLU A 183 -9.81 10.78 1.20
CA GLU A 183 -9.68 11.96 0.32
C GLU A 183 -8.78 11.73 -0.92
N SER A 184 -8.79 10.53 -1.51
CA SER A 184 -7.89 10.18 -2.62
C SER A 184 -7.92 11.19 -3.75
N ARG A 185 -9.12 11.62 -4.21
CA ARG A 185 -9.25 12.63 -5.28
C ARG A 185 -8.61 13.95 -4.89
N LYS A 186 -8.89 14.45 -3.68
CA LYS A 186 -8.34 15.74 -3.23
C LYS A 186 -6.81 15.69 -3.08
N CYS A 187 -6.26 14.58 -2.55
CA CYS A 187 -4.81 14.38 -2.49
C CYS A 187 -4.18 14.38 -3.88
N TYR A 188 -4.82 13.70 -4.85
CA TYR A 188 -4.38 13.74 -6.25
C TYR A 188 -4.42 15.16 -6.83
N GLU A 189 -5.50 15.92 -6.58
CA GLU A 189 -5.64 17.31 -7.03
C GLU A 189 -4.53 18.21 -6.43
N VAL A 190 -4.16 17.99 -5.16
CA VAL A 190 -3.03 18.68 -4.52
C VAL A 190 -1.71 18.33 -5.21
N CYS A 191 -1.46 17.05 -5.51
CA CYS A 191 -0.27 16.66 -6.27
C CYS A 191 -0.22 17.37 -7.64
N CYS A 192 -1.35 17.41 -8.37
CA CYS A 192 -1.45 18.13 -9.64
C CYS A 192 -1.17 19.64 -9.47
N LYS A 193 -1.74 20.29 -8.45
CA LYS A 193 -1.51 21.72 -8.12
C LYS A 193 -0.02 22.01 -7.95
N HIS A 194 0.70 21.13 -7.26
CA HIS A 194 2.15 21.28 -7.03
C HIS A 194 3.02 20.71 -8.16
N GLY A 195 2.42 20.18 -9.23
CA GLY A 195 3.14 19.56 -10.35
C GLY A 195 3.92 18.30 -9.98
N LYS A 196 3.47 17.58 -8.95
CA LYS A 196 4.14 16.37 -8.47
C LYS A 196 3.57 15.12 -9.14
N PRO A 197 4.41 14.28 -9.75
CA PRO A 197 4.00 12.97 -10.24
C PRO A 197 3.57 12.08 -9.07
N VAL A 198 2.60 11.20 -9.36
CA VAL A 198 1.97 10.35 -8.36
C VAL A 198 2.36 8.89 -8.56
N ILE A 199 2.73 8.23 -7.45
CA ILE A 199 2.78 6.78 -7.29
C ILE A 199 1.51 6.36 -6.56
N VAL A 200 0.80 5.37 -7.08
CA VAL A 200 -0.40 4.83 -6.45
C VAL A 200 -0.07 3.63 -5.59
N MET A 201 -0.50 3.66 -4.33
CA MET A 201 -0.62 2.48 -3.46
C MET A 201 -2.08 2.11 -3.25
N GLU A 202 -2.35 0.87 -2.82
CA GLU A 202 -3.70 0.33 -2.58
C GLU A 202 -4.65 0.38 -3.80
N PRO A 203 -4.19 0.12 -5.04
CA PRO A 203 -5.09 0.18 -6.21
C PRO A 203 -6.21 -0.85 -6.13
N VAL A 204 -6.00 -1.96 -5.42
CA VAL A 204 -6.99 -3.05 -5.22
C VAL A 204 -7.54 -3.11 -3.79
N LYS A 205 -7.28 -2.06 -2.96
CA LYS A 205 -7.77 -1.94 -1.58
C LYS A 205 -7.55 -3.20 -0.76
N GLY A 206 -6.28 -3.63 -0.63
CA GLY A 206 -5.91 -4.83 0.13
C GLY A 206 -6.46 -6.15 -0.42
N GLY A 207 -7.02 -6.17 -1.63
CA GLY A 207 -7.69 -7.31 -2.27
C GLY A 207 -9.22 -7.21 -2.27
N SER A 208 -9.82 -6.25 -1.56
CA SER A 208 -11.28 -6.07 -1.51
C SER A 208 -11.89 -5.77 -2.88
N LEU A 209 -11.12 -5.16 -3.78
CA LEU A 209 -11.57 -4.86 -5.15
C LEU A 209 -11.30 -6.00 -6.14
N VAL A 210 -10.72 -7.10 -5.67
CA VAL A 210 -10.54 -8.33 -6.44
C VAL A 210 -11.62 -9.35 -6.05
N ASN A 211 -11.92 -9.45 -4.74
CA ASN A 211 -12.94 -10.33 -4.19
C ASN A 211 -14.21 -9.50 -3.92
N LEU A 212 -15.00 -9.29 -4.98
CA LEU A 212 -16.18 -8.44 -4.91
C LEU A 212 -17.39 -9.17 -4.29
N PRO A 213 -18.31 -8.45 -3.64
CA PRO A 213 -19.64 -8.95 -3.33
C PRO A 213 -20.36 -9.40 -4.59
N GLU A 214 -21.28 -10.38 -4.46
CA GLU A 214 -21.97 -11.01 -5.59
C GLU A 214 -22.64 -9.99 -6.53
N ASP A 215 -23.30 -8.98 -5.98
CA ASP A 215 -23.97 -7.95 -6.77
C ASP A 215 -22.99 -7.07 -7.55
N ALA A 216 -21.84 -6.75 -6.95
CA ALA A 216 -20.78 -6.00 -7.61
C ALA A 216 -20.08 -6.86 -8.66
N GLN A 217 -19.87 -8.15 -8.37
CA GLN A 217 -19.27 -9.10 -9.33
C GLN A 217 -20.13 -9.20 -10.59
N LYS A 218 -21.45 -9.36 -10.46
CA LYS A 218 -22.38 -9.42 -11.61
C LYS A 218 -22.28 -8.19 -12.53
N VAL A 219 -21.96 -7.03 -11.98
CA VAL A 219 -21.75 -5.81 -12.78
C VAL A 219 -20.51 -5.94 -13.66
N LEU A 220 -19.40 -6.45 -13.12
CA LEU A 220 -18.16 -6.61 -13.87
C LEU A 220 -18.17 -7.84 -14.80
N ASP A 221 -18.90 -8.91 -14.47
CA ASP A 221 -19.06 -10.10 -15.33
C ASP A 221 -19.71 -9.75 -16.68
N GLY A 222 -20.47 -8.68 -16.75
CA GLY A 222 -21.04 -8.17 -17.99
C GLY A 222 -20.02 -7.48 -18.92
N LEU A 223 -18.79 -7.28 -18.46
CA LEU A 223 -17.70 -6.63 -19.21
C LEU A 223 -16.72 -7.69 -19.77
N HIS A 224 -15.93 -7.28 -20.75
CA HIS A 224 -14.95 -8.15 -21.41
C HIS A 224 -13.51 -7.64 -21.29
N GLY A 225 -13.24 -6.75 -20.32
CA GLY A 225 -11.97 -6.03 -20.17
C GLY A 225 -10.93 -6.70 -19.26
N GLY A 226 -11.19 -7.91 -18.74
CA GLY A 226 -10.23 -8.68 -17.94
C GLY A 226 -10.70 -8.98 -16.52
N SER A 227 -9.76 -9.22 -15.60
CA SER A 227 -10.01 -9.54 -14.20
C SER A 227 -10.49 -8.31 -13.40
N ASN A 228 -11.06 -8.54 -12.20
CA ASN A 228 -11.41 -7.46 -11.27
C ASN A 228 -10.17 -6.59 -10.95
N ALA A 229 -8.99 -7.21 -10.81
CA ALA A 229 -7.72 -6.48 -10.62
C ALA A 229 -7.42 -5.58 -11.82
N SER A 230 -7.69 -6.03 -13.05
CA SER A 230 -7.53 -5.23 -14.27
C SER A 230 -8.33 -3.93 -14.20
N TYR A 231 -9.61 -3.99 -13.84
CA TYR A 231 -10.44 -2.79 -13.73
C TYR A 231 -9.94 -1.83 -12.66
N ALA A 232 -9.52 -2.34 -11.50
CA ALA A 232 -9.05 -1.51 -10.39
C ALA A 232 -7.70 -0.83 -10.69
N ILE A 233 -6.74 -1.57 -11.22
CA ILE A 233 -5.40 -1.06 -11.55
C ILE A 233 -5.48 -0.11 -12.74
N ARG A 234 -6.23 -0.45 -13.78
CA ARG A 234 -6.44 0.41 -14.95
C ARG A 234 -7.22 1.68 -14.60
N PHE A 235 -8.16 1.63 -13.64
CA PHE A 235 -8.80 2.83 -13.11
C PHE A 235 -7.73 3.83 -12.64
N ALA A 236 -6.87 3.41 -11.73
CA ALA A 236 -5.82 4.29 -11.21
C ALA A 236 -4.87 4.77 -12.32
N ALA A 237 -4.39 3.86 -13.16
CA ALA A 237 -3.46 4.17 -14.24
C ALA A 237 -4.03 5.10 -15.32
N SER A 238 -5.36 5.27 -15.39
CA SER A 238 -6.02 6.11 -16.39
C SER A 238 -5.96 7.62 -16.09
N PHE A 239 -5.48 8.04 -14.92
CA PHE A 239 -5.45 9.45 -14.53
C PHE A 239 -4.14 10.14 -14.98
N PRO A 240 -4.22 11.35 -15.58
CA PRO A 240 -3.04 12.14 -15.90
C PRO A 240 -2.20 12.43 -14.65
N GLY A 241 -0.86 12.39 -14.76
CA GLY A 241 0.03 12.63 -13.61
C GLY A 241 0.28 11.42 -12.71
N ILE A 242 -0.52 10.35 -12.80
CA ILE A 242 -0.17 9.06 -12.20
C ILE A 242 0.90 8.41 -13.08
N ARG A 243 2.09 8.24 -12.52
CA ARG A 243 3.27 7.74 -13.23
C ARG A 243 3.59 6.30 -12.87
N MET A 244 3.04 5.80 -11.75
CA MET A 244 3.29 4.46 -11.25
C MET A 244 2.07 3.95 -10.49
N VAL A 245 1.65 2.72 -10.77
CA VAL A 245 0.65 2.01 -9.96
C VAL A 245 1.29 0.76 -9.37
N LEU A 246 1.36 0.69 -8.04
CA LEU A 246 1.96 -0.43 -7.32
C LEU A 246 0.90 -1.52 -7.06
N SER A 247 1.19 -2.74 -7.43
CA SER A 247 0.39 -3.91 -7.06
C SER A 247 1.18 -4.86 -6.17
N GLY A 248 0.59 -5.23 -5.03
CA GLY A 248 1.07 -6.32 -4.20
C GLY A 248 0.54 -7.65 -4.74
N MET A 249 1.43 -8.47 -5.26
CA MET A 249 1.10 -9.78 -5.85
C MET A 249 1.75 -10.88 -5.01
N GLY A 250 0.99 -11.90 -4.66
CA GLY A 250 1.41 -13.00 -3.79
C GLY A 250 1.58 -14.34 -4.50
N SER A 251 1.44 -14.38 -5.84
CA SER A 251 1.66 -15.60 -6.64
C SER A 251 2.02 -15.27 -8.08
N THR A 252 2.57 -16.26 -8.79
CA THR A 252 2.87 -16.17 -10.23
C THR A 252 1.61 -15.97 -11.08
N GLU A 253 0.44 -16.48 -10.66
CA GLU A 253 -0.83 -16.28 -11.36
C GLU A 253 -1.26 -14.81 -11.29
N MET A 254 -1.19 -14.18 -10.09
CA MET A 254 -1.47 -12.75 -9.94
C MET A 254 -0.49 -11.90 -10.75
N MET A 255 0.78 -12.28 -10.76
CA MET A 255 1.81 -11.60 -11.55
C MET A 255 1.51 -11.72 -13.04
N ALA A 256 1.15 -12.90 -13.53
CA ALA A 256 0.83 -13.12 -14.93
C ALA A 256 -0.39 -12.31 -15.38
N ASP A 257 -1.47 -12.31 -14.58
CA ASP A 257 -2.67 -11.52 -14.84
C ASP A 257 -2.34 -10.02 -14.90
N ASN A 258 -1.72 -9.49 -13.86
CA ASN A 258 -1.44 -8.05 -13.78
C ASN A 258 -0.44 -7.58 -14.86
N CYS A 259 0.60 -8.35 -15.13
CA CYS A 259 1.52 -8.06 -16.23
C CYS A 259 0.81 -8.14 -17.60
N GLY A 260 -0.11 -9.07 -17.76
CA GLY A 260 -0.84 -9.31 -19.00
C GLY A 260 -1.58 -8.06 -19.49
N PHE A 261 -2.39 -7.45 -18.62
CA PHE A 261 -3.15 -6.26 -18.99
C PHE A 261 -2.35 -4.93 -18.89
N MET A 262 -1.28 -4.87 -18.06
CA MET A 262 -0.46 -3.67 -17.95
C MET A 262 0.66 -3.60 -18.97
N LYS A 263 1.04 -4.71 -19.61
CA LYS A 263 2.07 -4.74 -20.65
C LYS A 263 1.72 -3.84 -21.83
N ASP A 264 0.47 -3.91 -22.27
CA ASP A 264 -0.10 -3.13 -23.36
C ASP A 264 -1.29 -2.29 -22.83
N PHE A 265 -1.00 -1.52 -21.77
CA PHE A 265 -1.99 -0.74 -21.00
C PHE A 265 -2.97 0.03 -21.90
N GLN A 266 -4.26 -0.19 -21.65
CA GLN A 266 -5.35 0.59 -22.21
C GLN A 266 -6.14 1.26 -21.07
N PRO A 267 -6.41 2.56 -21.14
CA PRO A 267 -7.25 3.21 -20.15
C PRO A 267 -8.67 2.64 -20.18
N LEU A 268 -9.40 2.80 -19.08
CA LEU A 268 -10.79 2.38 -19.01
C LEU A 268 -11.64 3.13 -20.05
N ASN A 269 -12.46 2.38 -20.77
CA ASN A 269 -13.48 2.94 -21.67
C ASN A 269 -14.71 3.44 -20.87
N GLU A 270 -15.67 4.04 -21.54
CA GLU A 270 -16.86 4.63 -20.90
C GLU A 270 -17.75 3.57 -20.24
N GLU A 271 -17.94 2.41 -20.87
CA GLU A 271 -18.73 1.31 -20.32
C GLU A 271 -18.12 0.77 -19.04
N GLU A 272 -16.81 0.55 -19.00
CA GLU A 272 -16.04 0.13 -17.84
C GLU A 272 -16.14 1.16 -16.68
N ARG A 273 -16.07 2.45 -17.01
CA ARG A 273 -16.23 3.54 -16.02
C ARG A 273 -17.62 3.56 -15.40
N MET A 274 -18.67 3.38 -16.22
CA MET A 274 -20.04 3.30 -15.73
C MET A 274 -20.26 2.07 -14.84
N ALA A 275 -19.67 0.92 -15.20
CA ALA A 275 -19.74 -0.28 -14.40
C ALA A 275 -19.05 -0.09 -13.04
N ILE A 276 -17.86 0.50 -13.01
CA ILE A 276 -17.16 0.86 -11.76
C ILE A 276 -17.99 1.82 -10.90
N ALA A 277 -18.65 2.80 -11.48
CA ALA A 277 -19.53 3.70 -10.73
C ALA A 277 -20.69 2.95 -10.05
N ARG A 278 -21.26 1.92 -10.70
CA ARG A 278 -22.27 1.02 -10.10
C ARG A 278 -21.68 0.18 -8.97
N VAL A 279 -20.48 -0.39 -9.17
CA VAL A 279 -19.75 -1.13 -8.13
C VAL A 279 -19.52 -0.24 -6.90
N CYS A 280 -19.08 1.01 -7.09
CA CYS A 280 -18.93 1.97 -5.98
C CYS A 280 -20.24 2.25 -5.25
N ALA A 281 -21.37 2.31 -5.96
CA ALA A 281 -22.68 2.51 -5.34
C ALA A 281 -23.08 1.30 -4.47
N ILE A 282 -22.78 0.08 -4.92
CA ILE A 282 -23.02 -1.15 -4.17
C ILE A 282 -22.19 -1.16 -2.88
N PHE A 283 -20.89 -0.87 -2.97
CA PHE A 283 -20.02 -0.80 -1.78
C PHE A 283 -20.51 0.22 -0.75
N ARG A 284 -20.92 1.40 -1.19
CA ARG A 284 -21.50 2.41 -0.29
C ARG A 284 -22.78 1.97 0.38
N GLY A 285 -23.56 1.10 -0.26
CA GLY A 285 -24.81 0.54 0.28
C GLY A 285 -24.62 -0.60 1.30
N GLN A 286 -23.44 -1.24 1.36
CA GLN A 286 -23.24 -2.46 2.17
C GLN A 286 -22.77 -2.21 3.61
N GLY A 287 -22.29 -1.02 3.94
CA GLY A 287 -21.79 -0.70 5.28
C GLY A 287 -20.68 -1.63 5.80
N LEU A 288 -19.85 -2.17 4.89
CA LEU A 288 -18.68 -2.97 5.24
C LEU A 288 -17.59 -2.11 5.87
N ILE A 289 -16.78 -2.73 6.74
CA ILE A 289 -15.61 -2.07 7.31
C ILE A 289 -14.53 -1.98 6.23
N PRO A 290 -14.11 -0.77 5.79
CA PRO A 290 -13.17 -0.59 4.68
C PRO A 290 -11.71 -0.80 5.12
N CYS A 291 -11.45 -1.88 5.88
CA CYS A 291 -10.11 -2.23 6.33
C CYS A 291 -9.28 -2.87 5.21
N THR A 292 -8.07 -2.37 4.96
CA THR A 292 -7.15 -2.89 3.92
C THR A 292 -6.24 -4.00 4.41
N GLY A 293 -6.28 -4.36 5.68
CA GLY A 293 -5.44 -5.41 6.27
C GLY A 293 -3.95 -5.05 6.36
N CYS A 294 -3.60 -3.76 6.42
CA CYS A 294 -2.21 -3.31 6.50
C CYS A 294 -1.47 -3.66 7.79
N ARG A 295 -2.21 -4.00 8.89
CA ARG A 295 -1.73 -4.47 10.21
C ARG A 295 -1.01 -3.44 11.08
N TYR A 296 -0.84 -2.20 10.68
CA TYR A 296 -0.19 -1.18 11.52
C TYR A 296 -0.86 -1.05 12.90
N CYS A 297 -2.19 -1.12 12.94
CA CYS A 297 -2.96 -1.08 14.20
C CYS A 297 -2.67 -2.27 15.13
N THR A 298 -2.26 -3.42 14.60
CA THR A 298 -1.91 -4.61 15.40
C THR A 298 -0.57 -4.43 16.12
N GLU A 299 0.39 -3.79 15.45
CA GLU A 299 1.74 -3.55 15.99
C GLU A 299 1.73 -2.60 17.18
N VAL A 300 0.82 -1.63 17.21
CA VAL A 300 0.71 -0.64 18.31
C VAL A 300 -0.33 -1.02 19.37
N CYS A 301 -1.06 -2.13 19.17
CA CYS A 301 -2.09 -2.53 20.12
C CYS A 301 -1.47 -3.17 21.38
N PRO A 302 -1.63 -2.56 22.58
CA PRO A 302 -1.03 -3.10 23.81
C PRO A 302 -1.62 -4.46 24.23
N GLN A 303 -2.82 -4.81 23.73
CA GLN A 303 -3.46 -6.11 23.94
C GLN A 303 -3.14 -7.13 22.82
N GLY A 304 -2.46 -6.71 21.76
CA GLY A 304 -2.17 -7.58 20.62
C GLY A 304 -3.42 -8.06 19.87
N ILE A 305 -4.50 -7.26 19.83
CA ILE A 305 -5.74 -7.61 19.14
C ILE A 305 -5.44 -7.72 17.64
N PRO A 306 -5.80 -8.82 16.97
CA PRO A 306 -5.60 -8.98 15.53
C PRO A 306 -6.68 -8.22 14.73
N ILE A 307 -6.75 -6.90 14.92
CA ILE A 307 -7.82 -6.00 14.45
C ILE A 307 -8.22 -6.25 13.01
N PRO A 308 -7.32 -6.33 12.00
CA PRO A 308 -7.69 -6.55 10.62
C PRO A 308 -8.37 -7.92 10.39
N ASP A 309 -7.92 -8.94 11.12
CA ASP A 309 -8.50 -10.28 11.00
C ASP A 309 -9.93 -10.33 11.56
N LEU A 310 -10.17 -9.61 12.67
CA LEU A 310 -11.51 -9.51 13.26
C LEU A 310 -12.46 -8.72 12.35
N PHE A 311 -11.97 -7.65 11.71
CA PHE A 311 -12.74 -6.89 10.72
C PHE A 311 -13.02 -7.71 9.45
N ALA A 312 -12.10 -8.55 9.02
CA ALA A 312 -12.32 -9.47 7.92
C ALA A 312 -13.44 -10.48 8.27
N CYS A 313 -13.41 -11.06 9.46
CA CYS A 313 -14.50 -11.92 9.94
C CYS A 313 -15.85 -11.19 9.93
N MET A 314 -15.90 -9.94 10.43
CA MET A 314 -17.11 -9.13 10.44
C MET A 314 -17.64 -8.84 9.03
N ASN A 315 -16.76 -8.50 8.09
CA ASN A 315 -17.13 -8.26 6.70
C ASN A 315 -17.65 -9.53 6.04
N THR A 316 -16.97 -10.66 6.22
CA THR A 316 -17.43 -11.97 5.73
C THR A 316 -18.81 -12.31 6.30
N LYS A 317 -19.01 -12.08 7.60
CA LYS A 317 -20.31 -12.30 8.23
C LYS A 317 -21.42 -11.44 7.61
N LYS A 318 -21.13 -10.16 7.37
CA LYS A 318 -22.07 -9.23 6.73
C LYS A 318 -22.38 -9.58 5.28
N GLN A 319 -21.36 -10.02 4.51
CA GLN A 319 -21.49 -10.31 3.07
C GLN A 319 -22.20 -11.63 2.80
N PHE A 320 -21.81 -12.68 3.54
CA PHE A 320 -22.18 -14.06 3.18
C PHE A 320 -23.13 -14.69 4.20
N HIS A 321 -23.35 -14.03 5.35
CA HIS A 321 -24.12 -14.58 6.47
C HIS A 321 -23.66 -15.98 6.91
N ASP A 322 -22.38 -16.30 6.64
CA ASP A 322 -21.81 -17.62 6.76
C ASP A 322 -21.40 -17.91 8.22
N TRP A 323 -21.69 -19.13 8.67
CA TRP A 323 -21.26 -19.65 9.97
C TRP A 323 -19.74 -19.81 10.08
N ASN A 324 -19.03 -19.97 8.96
CA ASN A 324 -17.56 -20.07 8.96
C ASN A 324 -16.91 -18.83 9.57
N SER A 325 -17.50 -17.66 9.45
CA SER A 325 -16.97 -16.43 10.06
C SER A 325 -16.94 -16.52 11.57
N ASP A 326 -17.89 -17.21 12.21
CA ASP A 326 -17.94 -17.44 13.66
C ASP A 326 -16.81 -18.39 14.07
N TYR A 327 -16.63 -19.49 13.31
CA TYR A 327 -15.51 -20.44 13.51
C TYR A 327 -14.15 -19.74 13.35
N TYR A 328 -13.95 -18.97 12.28
CA TYR A 328 -12.72 -18.24 12.09
C TYR A 328 -12.44 -17.24 13.21
N TYR A 329 -13.47 -16.53 13.66
CA TYR A 329 -13.33 -15.60 14.77
C TYR A 329 -12.88 -16.33 16.04
N GLN A 330 -13.65 -17.35 16.49
CA GLN A 330 -13.49 -17.97 17.79
C GLN A 330 -12.33 -18.97 17.85
N ASP A 331 -12.18 -19.82 16.82
CA ASP A 331 -11.28 -20.95 16.84
C ASP A 331 -9.95 -20.72 16.15
N VAL A 332 -9.92 -19.75 15.23
CA VAL A 332 -8.70 -19.47 14.45
C VAL A 332 -8.04 -18.17 14.87
N ARG A 333 -8.79 -17.07 14.96
CA ARG A 333 -8.21 -15.73 15.16
C ARG A 333 -8.06 -15.32 16.60
N THR A 334 -8.99 -15.69 17.48
CA THR A 334 -8.98 -15.29 18.89
C THR A 334 -8.66 -16.42 19.87
N LYS A 335 -8.53 -17.66 19.41
CA LYS A 335 -8.26 -18.83 20.28
C LYS A 335 -6.98 -18.68 21.11
N ASN A 336 -5.94 -18.09 20.53
CA ASN A 336 -4.65 -17.85 21.18
C ASN A 336 -4.23 -16.37 21.07
N ALA A 337 -5.19 -15.47 20.88
CA ALA A 337 -4.97 -14.03 20.74
C ALA A 337 -6.10 -13.27 21.42
N ALA A 338 -5.89 -11.98 21.62
CA ALA A 338 -6.89 -11.11 22.23
C ALA A 338 -8.15 -10.99 21.35
N LYS A 339 -9.30 -10.84 21.99
CA LYS A 339 -10.61 -10.65 21.40
C LYS A 339 -10.91 -9.16 21.18
N ALA A 340 -12.00 -8.88 20.47
CA ALA A 340 -12.45 -7.50 20.27
C ALA A 340 -12.81 -6.80 21.59
N SER A 341 -13.42 -7.53 22.54
CA SER A 341 -13.79 -7.02 23.87
C SER A 341 -12.59 -6.72 24.78
N ASP A 342 -11.38 -7.22 24.48
CA ASP A 342 -10.17 -6.90 25.23
C ASP A 342 -9.64 -5.49 24.94
N CYS A 343 -10.33 -4.71 24.10
CA CYS A 343 -9.93 -3.37 23.73
C CYS A 343 -9.93 -2.41 24.93
N LEU A 344 -8.76 -1.85 25.26
CA LEU A 344 -8.59 -0.85 26.33
C LEU A 344 -9.05 0.56 25.95
N LYS A 345 -9.53 0.76 24.72
CA LYS A 345 -9.97 2.06 24.15
C LYS A 345 -8.88 3.15 24.17
N CYS A 346 -7.61 2.77 24.14
CA CYS A 346 -6.48 3.71 24.19
C CYS A 346 -6.32 4.61 22.95
N GLY A 347 -6.90 4.24 21.79
CA GLY A 347 -6.89 5.04 20.55
C GLY A 347 -5.67 4.86 19.66
N GLN A 348 -4.56 4.28 20.12
CA GLN A 348 -3.30 4.16 19.36
C GLN A 348 -3.48 3.53 17.97
N CYS A 349 -4.40 2.59 17.84
CA CYS A 349 -4.72 1.94 16.56
C CYS A 349 -5.41 2.86 15.55
N GLU A 350 -6.19 3.84 16.02
CA GLU A 350 -6.87 4.83 15.19
C GLU A 350 -5.87 5.89 14.70
N ASP A 351 -4.96 6.31 15.57
CA ASP A 351 -3.93 7.30 15.23
C ASP A 351 -3.03 6.85 14.07
N ILE A 352 -2.76 5.55 13.97
CA ILE A 352 -1.90 4.97 12.92
C ILE A 352 -2.66 4.42 11.72
N CYS A 353 -3.99 4.36 11.78
CA CYS A 353 -4.80 3.74 10.74
C CYS A 353 -4.81 4.56 9.44
N PRO A 354 -4.26 4.05 8.31
CA PRO A 354 -4.27 4.79 7.04
C PRO A 354 -5.67 4.97 6.45
N GLN A 355 -6.66 4.21 6.95
CA GLN A 355 -8.06 4.29 6.53
C GLN A 355 -8.88 5.17 7.47
N HIS A 356 -8.28 5.75 8.50
CA HIS A 356 -8.93 6.59 9.51
C HIS A 356 -10.22 5.96 10.08
N LEU A 357 -10.18 4.65 10.36
CA LEU A 357 -11.32 3.91 10.89
C LEU A 357 -11.52 4.21 12.37
N ASN A 358 -12.77 4.35 12.81
CA ASN A 358 -13.14 4.40 14.23
C ASN A 358 -13.02 2.98 14.83
N ILE A 359 -11.79 2.51 15.00
CA ILE A 359 -11.48 1.11 15.33
C ILE A 359 -12.09 0.70 16.66
N ARG A 360 -12.12 1.56 17.67
CA ARG A 360 -12.69 1.29 18.98
C ARG A 360 -14.18 0.97 18.90
N ASP A 361 -14.93 1.77 18.18
CA ASP A 361 -16.39 1.57 18.00
C ASP A 361 -16.66 0.31 17.16
N LEU A 362 -15.85 0.12 16.11
CA LEU A 362 -15.94 -1.07 15.25
C LEU A 362 -15.62 -2.36 16.01
N LEU A 363 -14.65 -2.34 16.95
CA LEU A 363 -14.37 -3.50 17.81
C LEU A 363 -15.53 -3.79 18.78
N GLU A 364 -16.20 -2.75 19.31
CA GLU A 364 -17.42 -2.97 20.11
C GLU A 364 -18.53 -3.67 19.29
N ASP A 365 -18.69 -3.28 18.03
CA ASP A 365 -19.68 -3.92 17.14
C ASP A 365 -19.27 -5.34 16.77
N VAL A 366 -17.99 -5.60 16.56
CA VAL A 366 -17.45 -6.96 16.37
C VAL A 366 -17.73 -7.82 17.60
N ALA A 367 -17.42 -7.32 18.81
CA ALA A 367 -17.70 -8.03 20.05
C ALA A 367 -19.18 -8.37 20.23
N LYS A 368 -20.08 -7.42 19.95
CA LYS A 368 -21.54 -7.66 19.97
C LYS A 368 -22.00 -8.79 19.04
N VAL A 369 -21.34 -8.97 17.91
CA VAL A 369 -21.70 -9.99 16.91
C VAL A 369 -21.13 -11.35 17.27
N PHE A 370 -19.88 -11.43 17.68
CA PHE A 370 -19.14 -12.71 17.83
C PHE A 370 -18.97 -13.21 19.27
N GLU A 371 -19.15 -12.35 20.28
CA GLU A 371 -18.84 -12.67 21.68
C GLU A 371 -20.10 -12.71 22.57
N LYS A 372 -21.17 -13.36 22.07
CA LYS A 372 -22.43 -13.55 22.81
C LYS A 372 -22.31 -14.68 23.83
#